data_f95dc1e543f5325423b92f51ab5a2928
#
_entry.id   f95dc1e543f5325423b92f51ab5a2928
#
_cell.length_a   1.000
_cell.length_b   1.000
_cell.length_c   1.000
_cell.angle_alpha   90.00
_cell.angle_beta   90.00
_cell.angle_gamma   90.00
#
_symmetry.space_group_name_H-M   'P 1'
#
loop_
_entity.id
_entity.type
_entity.pdbx_description
1 polymer ?
#
loop_
_entity_poly.entity_id
_entity_poly.type
_entity_poly.pdbx_seq_one_letter_code
_entity_poly.pdbx_strand_id
1 'polypeptide(L)' 'MNESELSVEAIDELIQARASARAEKDFARSDEIRDQLQAAGIVLEDVDGQTIWRRE' A
#
# COMPACT_ATOMS: atom_id res chain seq x y z
N MET A 1 -22.17 6.28 1.86
CA MET A 1 -20.83 5.95 2.32
C MET A 1 -20.03 5.33 1.18
N ASN A 2 -18.85 5.81 0.96
CA ASN A 2 -18.05 5.36 -0.18
C ASN A 2 -17.00 4.37 0.27
N GLU A 3 -17.23 3.10 0.00
CA GLU A 3 -16.31 2.05 0.43
C GLU A 3 -15.13 1.85 -0.50
N SER A 4 -15.17 2.48 -1.66
CA SER A 4 -14.06 2.34 -2.62
C SER A 4 -12.90 3.26 -2.31
N GLU A 5 -13.09 4.22 -1.41
CA GLU A 5 -12.05 5.14 -1.03
C GLU A 5 -11.43 4.75 0.31
N LEU A 6 -10.12 4.72 0.34
CA LEU A 6 -9.40 4.47 1.57
C LEU A 6 -9.02 5.79 2.23
N SER A 7 -9.12 5.83 3.55
CA SER A 7 -8.64 6.99 4.30
C SER A 7 -7.11 6.99 4.31
N VAL A 8 -6.53 8.15 4.62
CA VAL A 8 -5.07 8.26 4.73
C VAL A 8 -4.54 7.28 5.78
N GLU A 9 -5.26 7.12 6.87
CA GLU A 9 -4.85 6.18 7.93
C GLU A 9 -4.85 4.75 7.44
N ALA A 10 -5.88 4.36 6.68
CA ALA A 10 -5.95 3.02 6.12
C ALA A 10 -4.82 2.79 5.11
N ILE A 11 -4.50 3.80 4.30
CA ILE A 11 -3.41 3.72 3.35
C ILE A 11 -2.08 3.52 4.08
N ASP A 12 -1.85 4.30 5.13
CA ASP A 12 -0.63 4.16 5.92
C ASP A 12 -0.49 2.78 6.53
N GLU A 13 -1.57 2.25 7.08
CA GLU A 13 -1.55 0.91 7.66
C GLU A 13 -1.21 -0.14 6.63
N LEU A 14 -1.77 -0.03 5.44
CA LEU A 14 -1.48 -0.97 4.37
C LEU A 14 -0.04 -0.86 3.91
N ILE A 15 0.49 0.35 3.83
CA ILE A 15 1.89 0.55 3.45
C ILE A 15 2.82 -0.08 4.48
N GLN A 16 2.51 0.10 5.77
CA GLN A 16 3.31 -0.50 6.84
C GLN A 16 3.23 -2.02 6.80
N ALA A 17 2.05 -2.56 6.56
CA ALA A 17 1.87 -4.00 6.45
C ALA A 17 2.66 -4.54 5.25
N ARG A 18 2.68 -3.82 4.14
CA ARG A 18 3.46 -4.21 2.98
C ARG A 18 4.95 -4.22 3.30
N ALA A 19 5.43 -3.19 3.99
CA ALA A 19 6.84 -3.12 4.37
C ALA A 19 7.23 -4.27 5.29
N SER A 20 6.37 -4.59 6.27
CA SER A 20 6.61 -5.72 7.16
C SER A 20 6.63 -7.05 6.40
N ALA A 21 5.68 -7.23 5.47
CA ALA A 21 5.63 -8.45 4.67
C ALA A 21 6.92 -8.62 3.87
N ARG A 22 7.42 -7.54 3.28
CA ARG A 22 8.66 -7.60 2.51
C ARG A 22 9.85 -7.91 3.40
N ALA A 23 9.89 -7.35 4.59
CA ALA A 23 10.96 -7.62 5.54
C ALA A 23 10.98 -9.08 5.96
N GLU A 24 9.81 -9.71 6.00
CA GLU A 24 9.67 -11.13 6.31
C GLU A 24 9.77 -12.01 5.09
N LYS A 25 9.98 -11.41 3.93
CA LYS A 25 10.03 -12.09 2.64
C LYS A 25 8.71 -12.77 2.26
N ASP A 26 7.62 -12.23 2.78
CA ASP A 26 6.27 -12.68 2.44
C ASP A 26 5.80 -11.87 1.23
N PHE A 27 6.33 -12.19 0.07
CA PHE A 27 6.10 -11.38 -1.12
C PHE A 27 4.68 -11.54 -1.66
N ALA A 28 4.06 -12.69 -1.43
CA ALA A 28 2.67 -12.88 -1.84
C ALA A 28 1.75 -11.90 -1.11
N ARG A 29 1.97 -11.72 0.19
CA ARG A 29 1.16 -10.78 0.97
C ARG A 29 1.46 -9.34 0.56
N SER A 30 2.73 -9.03 0.32
CA SER A 30 3.13 -7.71 -0.14
C SER A 30 2.43 -7.34 -1.45
N ASP A 31 2.38 -8.29 -2.38
CA ASP A 31 1.72 -8.07 -3.67
C ASP A 31 0.21 -7.90 -3.50
N GLU A 32 -0.40 -8.67 -2.60
CA GLU A 32 -1.83 -8.55 -2.29
C GLU A 32 -2.16 -7.14 -1.81
N ILE A 33 -1.34 -6.64 -0.90
CA ILE A 33 -1.55 -5.30 -0.34
C ILE A 33 -1.40 -4.26 -1.43
N ARG A 34 -0.39 -4.39 -2.27
CA ARG A 34 -0.20 -3.46 -3.38
C ARG A 34 -1.42 -3.48 -4.31
N ASP A 35 -1.95 -4.66 -4.61
CA ASP A 35 -3.11 -4.77 -5.48
C ASP A 35 -4.32 -4.09 -4.88
N GLN A 36 -4.52 -4.22 -3.57
CA GLN A 36 -5.61 -3.54 -2.88
C GLN A 36 -5.49 -2.03 -3.01
N LEU A 37 -4.29 -1.51 -2.85
CA LEU A 37 -4.05 -0.07 -2.98
C LEU A 37 -4.28 0.40 -4.41
N GLN A 38 -3.82 -0.36 -5.40
CA GLN A 38 -4.03 0.00 -6.79
C GLN A 38 -5.52 0.00 -7.15
N ALA A 39 -6.26 -0.96 -6.62
CA ALA A 39 -7.70 -1.03 -6.87
C ALA A 39 -8.43 0.18 -6.30
N ALA A 40 -7.86 0.81 -5.28
CA ALA A 40 -8.42 2.01 -4.67
C ALA A 40 -7.89 3.29 -5.32
N GLY A 41 -7.10 3.19 -6.39
CA GLY A 41 -6.55 4.34 -7.08
C GLY A 41 -5.29 4.90 -6.44
N ILE A 42 -4.60 4.11 -5.62
CA ILE A 42 -3.38 4.53 -4.94
C ILE A 42 -2.18 3.96 -5.68
N VAL A 43 -1.24 4.82 -6.02
CA VAL A 43 0.00 4.43 -6.67
C VAL A 43 1.14 4.56 -5.67
N LEU A 44 1.94 3.52 -5.56
CA LEU A 44 3.09 3.51 -4.66
C LEU A 44 4.37 3.74 -5.45
N GLU A 45 5.28 4.50 -4.87
CA GLU A 45 6.59 4.73 -5.44
C GLU A 45 7.65 4.57 -4.36
N ASP A 46 8.76 3.94 -4.72
CA ASP A 46 9.90 3.83 -3.81
C ASP A 46 10.92 4.89 -4.20
N VAL A 47 11.19 5.81 -3.28
CA VAL A 47 12.12 6.91 -3.51
C VAL A 47 13.06 6.98 -2.31
N ASP A 48 14.37 6.84 -2.58
CA ASP A 48 15.40 6.95 -1.55
C ASP A 48 15.16 6.02 -0.36
N GLY A 49 14.69 4.81 -0.63
CA GLY A 49 14.45 3.84 0.42
C GLY A 49 13.15 4.05 1.18
N GLN A 50 12.34 5.00 0.75
CA GLN A 50 11.05 5.26 1.37
C GLN A 50 9.93 4.97 0.38
N THR A 51 8.80 4.53 0.90
CA THR A 51 7.61 4.32 0.07
C THR A 51 6.72 5.55 0.21
N ILE A 52 6.44 6.17 -0.91
CA ILE A 52 5.48 7.27 -0.96
C ILE A 52 4.29 6.83 -1.80
N TRP A 53 3.18 7.55 -1.68
CA TRP A 53 1.99 7.21 -2.42
C TRP A 53 1.30 8.46 -2.91
N ARG A 54 0.50 8.27 -3.95
CA ARG A 54 -0.33 9.35 -4.48
C ARG A 54 -1.61 8.74 -5.01
N ARG A 55 -2.63 9.57 -5.12
CA ARG A 55 -3.90 9.15 -5.73
C ARG A 55 -3.91 9.52 -7.20
N GLU A 56 -4.50 8.64 -7.96
CA GLU A 56 -4.75 8.93 -9.37
C GLU A 56 -6.13 9.55 -9.55
#